data_2255bc226343b9132c5677a4b43d4b7f
#
_entry.id   2255bc226343b9132c5677a4b43d4b7f
#
_cell.length_a   1.000
_cell.length_b   1.000
_cell.length_c   1.000
_cell.angle_alpha   90.00
_cell.angle_beta   90.00
_cell.angle_gamma   90.00
#
_symmetry.space_group_name_H-M   'P 1'
#
loop_
_entity.id
_entity.type
_entity.pdbx_description
1 polymer ?
#
loop_
_entity_poly.entity_id
_entity_poly.type
_entity_poly.pdbx_seq_one_letter_code
_entity_poly.pdbx_strand_id
1 'polypeptide(L)'
;KRILLSLGTILTISMSAQDCSELFISEYIESINNNNAIEIYNPTNSTIDLAGYTLNRYSGSNGGQNPEIWQLSGSIASGDVIVIGNGQLDSVWVSSYWSVPVDPLFYSLLDLHCNGDYDANSTFYFNGDDAMTLEKNENIIDIFGKVGEDPGLAWTDDVTAGYTDANGGTWWTKRQTLIRKPSIKKGVTQNPILFNPTAEYDSLPDQTYSEMGSHNCDCITTSINNKDVTYVIYPNPTPKGGSVVINSKSAISYIEIYNMIGEKIISERTSIVSTEMLLKGAYLINIYFEDGKSVRNRLIIE
;
A
#
# COMPACT_ATOMS: atom_id res chain seq x y z
N LYS A 1 1.39 44.77 -47.65
CA LYS A 1 1.66 44.30 -46.28
C LYS A 1 1.06 42.90 -46.15
N ARG A 2 1.91 41.89 -46.10
CA ARG A 2 1.51 40.50 -45.76
C ARG A 2 1.72 40.31 -44.28
N ILE A 3 0.63 39.95 -43.57
CA ILE A 3 0.64 39.58 -42.17
C ILE A 3 0.93 38.06 -42.12
N LEU A 4 2.11 37.66 -41.57
CA LEU A 4 2.39 36.30 -41.20
C LEU A 4 1.73 36.03 -39.84
N LEU A 5 0.69 35.19 -39.84
CA LEU A 5 0.21 34.56 -38.59
C LEU A 5 1.15 33.39 -38.24
N SER A 6 1.93 33.51 -37.20
CA SER A 6 2.65 32.38 -36.64
C SER A 6 1.68 31.55 -35.77
N LEU A 7 1.39 30.34 -36.23
CA LEU A 7 0.62 29.35 -35.47
C LEU A 7 1.58 28.73 -34.45
N GLY A 8 1.48 29.19 -33.23
CA GLY A 8 2.21 28.57 -32.09
C GLY A 8 1.55 27.22 -31.72
N THR A 9 2.21 26.11 -32.03
CA THR A 9 1.81 24.79 -31.54
C THR A 9 2.08 24.72 -30.06
N ILE A 10 1.03 24.70 -29.25
CA ILE A 10 1.12 24.39 -27.83
C ILE A 10 1.34 22.89 -27.73
N LEU A 11 2.56 22.48 -27.40
CA LEU A 11 2.89 21.10 -27.08
C LEU A 11 2.37 20.82 -25.66
N THR A 12 1.22 20.17 -25.56
CA THR A 12 0.75 19.63 -24.27
C THR A 12 1.61 18.43 -23.91
N ILE A 13 2.56 18.62 -22.99
CA ILE A 13 3.30 17.51 -22.40
C ILE A 13 2.34 16.83 -21.41
N SER A 14 1.78 15.70 -21.81
CA SER A 14 1.11 14.80 -20.89
C SER A 14 2.19 14.23 -19.97
N MET A 15 2.28 14.74 -18.73
CA MET A 15 3.09 14.10 -17.69
C MET A 15 2.34 12.84 -17.27
N SER A 16 2.70 11.69 -17.84
CA SER A 16 2.33 10.42 -17.24
C SER A 16 3.06 10.32 -15.90
N ALA A 17 2.35 9.98 -14.83
CA ALA A 17 3.00 9.69 -13.55
C ALA A 17 4.05 8.59 -13.78
N GLN A 18 5.25 8.84 -13.30
CA GLN A 18 6.33 7.85 -13.35
C GLN A 18 5.97 6.73 -12.39
N ASP A 19 6.24 5.48 -12.78
CA ASP A 19 6.06 4.33 -11.89
C ASP A 19 6.80 4.54 -10.57
N CYS A 20 6.20 4.11 -9.44
CA CYS A 20 6.77 4.17 -8.10
C CYS A 20 7.08 5.59 -7.56
N SER A 21 6.40 6.61 -8.03
CA SER A 21 6.70 8.02 -7.69
C SER A 21 5.68 8.69 -6.77
N GLU A 22 4.55 8.05 -6.51
CA GLU A 22 3.47 8.61 -5.69
C GLU A 22 2.69 7.51 -4.95
N LEU A 23 1.97 7.86 -3.89
CA LEU A 23 1.09 6.96 -3.15
C LEU A 23 0.01 6.36 -4.05
N PHE A 24 -0.46 5.17 -3.70
CA PHE A 24 -1.63 4.56 -4.32
C PHE A 24 -2.38 3.65 -3.34
N ILE A 25 -3.64 3.33 -3.67
CA ILE A 25 -4.48 2.41 -2.92
C ILE A 25 -3.97 0.99 -3.15
N SER A 26 -3.48 0.32 -2.08
CA SER A 26 -2.97 -1.05 -2.13
C SER A 26 -4.01 -2.09 -1.78
N GLU A 27 -4.99 -1.75 -0.93
CA GLU A 27 -6.05 -2.66 -0.55
C GLU A 27 -7.38 -1.91 -0.37
N TYR A 28 -8.47 -2.56 -0.80
CA TYR A 28 -9.84 -2.12 -0.62
C TYR A 28 -10.61 -3.21 0.10
N ILE A 29 -11.25 -2.87 1.20
CA ILE A 29 -12.06 -3.79 1.99
C ILE A 29 -13.47 -3.23 2.12
N GLU A 30 -14.45 -3.95 1.60
CA GLU A 30 -15.88 -3.75 1.86
C GLU A 30 -16.46 -5.04 2.45
N SER A 31 -16.92 -4.99 3.70
CA SER A 31 -17.29 -6.16 4.45
C SER A 31 -18.53 -5.92 5.30
N ILE A 32 -18.96 -6.95 6.06
CA ILE A 32 -20.11 -6.83 6.97
C ILE A 32 -19.85 -5.79 8.07
N ASN A 33 -20.91 -5.33 8.72
CA ASN A 33 -20.85 -4.48 9.93
C ASN A 33 -20.02 -3.20 9.76
N ASN A 34 -20.11 -2.56 8.60
CA ASN A 34 -19.31 -1.38 8.25
C ASN A 34 -17.78 -1.60 8.36
N ASN A 35 -17.29 -2.84 8.30
CA ASN A 35 -15.87 -3.15 8.26
C ASN A 35 -15.29 -2.76 6.89
N ASN A 36 -15.21 -1.45 6.67
CA ASN A 36 -14.72 -0.84 5.44
C ASN A 36 -13.38 -0.17 5.69
N ALA A 37 -12.39 -0.48 4.87
CA ALA A 37 -11.08 0.13 4.94
C ALA A 37 -10.45 0.33 3.55
N ILE A 38 -9.53 1.29 3.51
CA ILE A 38 -8.60 1.52 2.40
C ILE A 38 -7.19 1.48 2.97
N GLU A 39 -6.33 0.69 2.38
CA GLU A 39 -4.90 0.74 2.63
C GLU A 39 -4.21 1.57 1.54
N ILE A 40 -3.30 2.44 1.96
CA ILE A 40 -2.49 3.28 1.06
C ILE A 40 -1.05 2.88 1.23
N TYR A 41 -0.38 2.61 0.11
CA TYR A 41 1.02 2.21 0.06
C TYR A 41 1.92 3.33 -0.45
N ASN A 42 3.11 3.44 0.13
CA ASN A 42 4.16 4.33 -0.32
C ASN A 42 5.24 3.57 -1.12
N PRO A 43 5.17 3.55 -2.46
CA PRO A 43 6.16 2.87 -3.29
C PRO A 43 7.47 3.64 -3.44
N THR A 44 7.54 4.86 -2.92
CA THR A 44 8.69 5.74 -3.12
C THR A 44 9.85 5.39 -2.17
N ASN A 45 11.01 5.96 -2.40
CA ASN A 45 12.18 5.76 -1.56
C ASN A 45 12.32 6.76 -0.41
N SER A 46 11.26 7.51 -0.09
CA SER A 46 11.25 8.51 0.98
C SER A 46 9.92 8.50 1.73
N THR A 47 9.94 8.93 2.99
CA THR A 47 8.73 9.17 3.77
C THR A 47 7.89 10.28 3.12
N ILE A 48 6.59 10.05 3.00
CA ILE A 48 5.62 11.03 2.48
C ILE A 48 4.75 11.53 3.63
N ASP A 49 4.70 12.86 3.80
CA ASP A 49 3.76 13.53 4.68
C ASP A 49 2.37 13.57 4.01
N LEU A 50 1.34 13.22 4.77
CA LEU A 50 -0.04 13.13 4.29
C LEU A 50 -0.80 14.46 4.34
N ALA A 51 -0.18 15.54 4.80
CA ALA A 51 -0.76 16.87 4.68
C ALA A 51 -1.03 17.20 3.19
N GLY A 52 -2.27 17.56 2.88
CA GLY A 52 -2.70 17.79 1.50
C GLY A 52 -3.20 16.54 0.75
N TYR A 53 -3.24 15.37 1.40
CA TYR A 53 -3.89 14.19 0.84
C TYR A 53 -5.27 13.97 1.42
N THR A 54 -6.22 13.58 0.56
CA THR A 54 -7.59 13.23 0.94
C THR A 54 -8.02 11.90 0.35
N LEU A 55 -8.87 11.19 1.08
CA LEU A 55 -9.68 10.11 0.54
C LEU A 55 -11.09 10.64 0.32
N ASN A 56 -11.62 10.44 -0.88
CA ASN A 56 -12.92 10.96 -1.28
C ASN A 56 -13.80 9.80 -1.73
N ARG A 57 -15.01 9.70 -1.19
CA ARG A 57 -16.02 8.74 -1.61
C ARG A 57 -17.03 9.42 -2.55
N TYR A 58 -17.23 8.82 -3.70
CA TYR A 58 -18.27 9.17 -4.66
C TYR A 58 -19.38 8.13 -4.60
N SER A 59 -20.48 8.46 -3.96
CA SER A 59 -21.60 7.53 -3.80
C SER A 59 -22.25 7.18 -5.14
N GLY A 60 -22.35 5.88 -5.46
CA GLY A 60 -22.98 5.38 -6.67
C GLY A 60 -24.40 5.89 -6.85
N SER A 61 -25.21 5.89 -5.79
CA SER A 61 -26.61 6.34 -5.82
C SER A 61 -26.82 7.81 -6.22
N ASN A 62 -25.77 8.64 -6.14
CA ASN A 62 -25.80 10.06 -6.53
C ASN A 62 -25.12 10.31 -7.88
N GLY A 63 -24.78 9.28 -8.64
CA GLY A 63 -24.03 9.41 -9.89
C GLY A 63 -22.64 10.04 -9.67
N GLY A 64 -22.08 9.93 -8.47
CA GLY A 64 -20.73 10.35 -8.14
C GLY A 64 -20.42 11.84 -8.32
N GLN A 65 -21.37 12.74 -8.07
CA GLN A 65 -21.19 14.17 -8.37
C GLN A 65 -20.60 14.98 -7.21
N ASN A 66 -20.86 14.58 -5.96
CA ASN A 66 -20.46 15.31 -4.77
C ASN A 66 -19.77 14.34 -3.80
N PRO A 67 -18.45 14.33 -3.73
CA PRO A 67 -17.75 13.40 -2.86
C PRO A 67 -17.88 13.79 -1.38
N GLU A 68 -17.94 12.77 -0.52
CA GLU A 68 -17.56 12.91 0.87
C GLU A 68 -16.05 12.90 0.97
N ILE A 69 -15.48 13.88 1.66
CA ILE A 69 -14.04 14.09 1.72
C ILE A 69 -13.54 13.82 3.14
N TRP A 70 -12.49 13.02 3.25
CA TRP A 70 -11.77 12.83 4.50
C TRP A 70 -10.29 13.23 4.36
N GLN A 71 -9.86 14.18 5.18
CA GLN A 71 -8.48 14.70 5.18
C GLN A 71 -7.57 13.69 5.87
N LEU A 72 -6.50 13.28 5.21
CA LEU A 72 -5.47 12.44 5.77
C LEU A 72 -4.51 13.24 6.66
N SER A 73 -3.85 12.53 7.59
CA SER A 73 -2.84 13.10 8.47
C SER A 73 -1.76 12.08 8.81
N GLY A 74 -0.61 12.55 9.27
CA GLY A 74 0.53 11.70 9.58
C GLY A 74 1.49 11.54 8.40
N SER A 75 2.16 10.41 8.32
CA SER A 75 3.12 10.13 7.24
C SER A 75 3.25 8.63 6.99
N ILE A 76 3.64 8.24 5.78
CA ILE A 76 3.92 6.86 5.41
C ILE A 76 5.40 6.74 5.07
N ALA A 77 6.14 5.85 5.75
CA ALA A 77 7.54 5.60 5.44
C ALA A 77 7.72 4.93 4.07
N SER A 78 8.93 4.97 3.52
CA SER A 78 9.24 4.29 2.25
C SER A 78 8.96 2.79 2.35
N GLY A 79 8.15 2.27 1.45
CA GLY A 79 7.80 0.85 1.38
C GLY A 79 6.82 0.38 2.45
N ASP A 80 6.19 1.31 3.15
CA ASP A 80 5.23 1.06 4.20
C ASP A 80 3.81 1.41 3.75
N VAL A 81 2.83 1.08 4.57
CA VAL A 81 1.41 1.33 4.33
C VAL A 81 0.79 2.12 5.49
N ILE A 82 -0.40 2.64 5.26
CA ILE A 82 -1.32 3.10 6.31
C ILE A 82 -2.71 2.55 6.03
N VAL A 83 -3.32 1.94 7.03
CA VAL A 83 -4.67 1.37 6.94
C VAL A 83 -5.67 2.32 7.58
N ILE A 84 -6.65 2.74 6.82
CA ILE A 84 -7.65 3.72 7.23
C ILE A 84 -9.02 3.08 7.09
N GLY A 85 -9.86 3.20 8.09
CA GLY A 85 -11.18 2.58 8.03
C GLY A 85 -12.26 3.27 8.83
N ASN A 86 -13.44 2.68 8.80
CA ASN A 86 -14.59 3.14 9.56
C ASN A 86 -14.33 3.04 11.07
N GLY A 87 -14.56 4.12 11.78
CA GLY A 87 -14.31 4.22 13.22
C GLY A 87 -15.53 4.06 14.11
N GLN A 88 -16.66 3.58 13.59
CA GLN A 88 -17.92 3.45 14.35
C GLN A 88 -17.82 2.34 15.40
N LEU A 89 -17.83 2.71 16.69
CA LEU A 89 -17.79 1.77 17.81
C LEU A 89 -19.16 1.48 18.45
N ASP A 90 -20.14 2.36 18.23
CA ASP A 90 -21.48 2.22 18.76
C ASP A 90 -22.51 2.17 17.64
N SER A 91 -23.71 1.63 17.92
CA SER A 91 -24.81 1.71 16.96
C SER A 91 -25.30 3.15 16.80
N VAL A 92 -25.40 3.64 15.57
CA VAL A 92 -25.83 5.00 15.23
C VAL A 92 -27.15 4.92 14.47
N TRP A 93 -28.12 5.77 14.82
CA TRP A 93 -29.36 5.88 14.06
C TRP A 93 -29.17 6.75 12.83
N VAL A 94 -29.32 6.14 11.65
CA VAL A 94 -29.21 6.84 10.37
C VAL A 94 -30.58 6.86 9.69
N SER A 95 -31.22 7.99 9.74
CA SER A 95 -32.54 8.26 9.10
C SER A 95 -33.65 7.24 9.40
N SER A 96 -33.51 5.97 9.02
CA SER A 96 -34.53 4.93 9.11
C SER A 96 -34.05 3.57 9.61
N TYR A 97 -32.77 3.42 9.91
CA TYR A 97 -32.17 2.16 10.39
C TYR A 97 -31.04 2.42 11.41
N TRP A 98 -30.70 1.39 12.15
CA TRP A 98 -29.52 1.39 13.00
C TRP A 98 -28.31 0.93 12.21
N SER A 99 -27.34 1.84 12.00
CA SER A 99 -26.00 1.47 11.54
C SER A 99 -25.28 0.72 12.67
N VAL A 100 -24.70 -0.42 12.34
CA VAL A 100 -24.02 -1.27 13.33
C VAL A 100 -22.55 -0.89 13.45
N PRO A 101 -21.92 -1.08 14.63
CA PRO A 101 -20.50 -0.82 14.81
C PRO A 101 -19.65 -1.77 13.98
N VAL A 102 -18.40 -1.38 13.75
CA VAL A 102 -17.37 -2.27 13.20
C VAL A 102 -16.98 -3.34 14.22
N ASP A 103 -16.46 -4.45 13.75
CA ASP A 103 -15.97 -5.51 14.63
C ASP A 103 -14.72 -5.04 15.40
N PRO A 104 -14.61 -5.37 16.70
CA PRO A 104 -13.46 -4.93 17.51
C PRO A 104 -12.11 -5.39 16.98
N LEU A 105 -12.05 -6.60 16.39
CA LEU A 105 -10.82 -7.09 15.76
C LEU A 105 -10.46 -6.23 14.54
N PHE A 106 -11.41 -5.98 13.64
CA PHE A 106 -11.21 -5.11 12.49
C PHE A 106 -10.76 -3.71 12.92
N TYR A 107 -11.44 -3.09 13.90
CA TYR A 107 -11.08 -1.79 14.44
C TYR A 107 -9.62 -1.73 14.90
N SER A 108 -9.13 -2.80 15.54
CA SER A 108 -7.75 -2.87 16.07
C SER A 108 -6.67 -2.98 14.99
N LEU A 109 -7.03 -3.28 13.73
CA LEU A 109 -6.12 -3.37 12.60
C LEU A 109 -5.94 -2.05 11.85
N LEU A 110 -6.75 -1.04 12.17
CA LEU A 110 -6.70 0.28 11.54
C LEU A 110 -5.65 1.18 12.20
N ASP A 111 -4.86 1.87 11.41
CA ASP A 111 -3.94 2.92 11.87
C ASP A 111 -4.67 4.24 12.10
N LEU A 112 -5.63 4.56 11.24
CA LEU A 112 -6.47 5.75 11.34
C LEU A 112 -7.96 5.37 11.26
N HIS A 113 -8.73 5.99 12.14
CA HIS A 113 -10.17 5.77 12.23
C HIS A 113 -10.90 7.01 11.71
N CYS A 114 -11.69 6.84 10.65
CA CYS A 114 -12.63 7.87 10.23
C CYS A 114 -13.73 8.04 11.29
N ASN A 115 -14.35 9.20 11.31
CA ASN A 115 -15.44 9.48 12.24
C ASN A 115 -16.50 8.38 12.22
N GLY A 116 -16.87 7.88 13.39
CA GLY A 116 -17.86 6.82 13.57
C GLY A 116 -19.31 7.27 13.46
N ASP A 117 -19.60 8.41 12.85
CA ASP A 117 -20.93 8.96 12.62
C ASP A 117 -21.13 9.23 11.13
N TYR A 118 -22.08 8.51 10.53
CA TYR A 118 -22.41 8.64 9.11
C TYR A 118 -22.79 10.08 8.72
N ASP A 119 -23.57 10.76 9.56
CA ASP A 119 -24.04 12.12 9.27
C ASP A 119 -22.93 13.17 9.42
N ALA A 120 -21.86 12.84 10.14
CA ALA A 120 -20.71 13.72 10.28
C ALA A 120 -19.68 13.54 9.15
N ASN A 121 -19.44 12.31 8.72
CA ASN A 121 -18.61 11.98 7.55
C ASN A 121 -18.86 10.55 7.10
N SER A 122 -19.32 10.38 5.87
CA SER A 122 -19.69 9.07 5.32
C SER A 122 -18.63 8.47 4.40
N THR A 123 -17.39 8.95 4.39
CA THR A 123 -16.31 8.47 3.48
C THR A 123 -16.10 6.96 3.60
N PHE A 124 -16.11 6.39 4.81
CA PHE A 124 -15.89 4.96 5.04
C PHE A 124 -17.21 4.16 5.24
N TYR A 125 -18.30 4.64 4.69
CA TYR A 125 -19.58 3.90 4.61
C TYR A 125 -19.89 3.49 3.16
N PHE A 126 -18.86 3.19 2.38
CA PHE A 126 -19.03 2.69 1.02
C PHE A 126 -19.58 1.25 1.02
N ASN A 127 -20.20 0.83 -0.06
CA ASN A 127 -20.97 -0.42 -0.13
C ASN A 127 -20.80 -1.19 -1.47
N GLY A 128 -19.69 -1.02 -2.13
CA GLY A 128 -19.30 -1.78 -3.31
C GLY A 128 -19.64 -1.13 -4.64
N ASP A 129 -20.59 -0.21 -4.70
CA ASP A 129 -20.97 0.58 -5.87
C ASP A 129 -20.41 2.02 -5.85
N ASP A 130 -19.68 2.35 -4.80
CA ASP A 130 -19.08 3.66 -4.61
C ASP A 130 -17.65 3.73 -5.18
N ALA A 131 -17.34 4.79 -5.90
CA ALA A 131 -15.96 5.04 -6.30
C ALA A 131 -15.20 5.77 -5.19
N MET A 132 -13.90 5.42 -5.04
CA MET A 132 -12.99 6.06 -4.10
C MET A 132 -11.86 6.71 -4.87
N THR A 133 -11.47 7.94 -4.47
CA THR A 133 -10.25 8.58 -4.98
C THR A 133 -9.28 8.89 -3.85
N LEU A 134 -8.01 8.71 -4.13
CA LEU A 134 -6.92 9.27 -3.36
C LEU A 134 -6.44 10.53 -4.10
N GLU A 135 -6.48 11.68 -3.42
CA GLU A 135 -6.15 12.95 -4.04
C GLU A 135 -5.05 13.67 -3.28
N LYS A 136 -4.23 14.42 -4.01
CA LYS A 136 -3.19 15.29 -3.46
C LYS A 136 -3.41 16.71 -3.95
N ASN A 137 -3.67 17.64 -3.03
CA ASN A 137 -3.98 19.02 -3.36
C ASN A 137 -5.05 19.13 -4.47
N GLU A 138 -6.17 18.43 -4.30
CA GLU A 138 -7.30 18.37 -5.23
C GLU A 138 -6.99 17.69 -6.59
N ASN A 139 -5.83 17.08 -6.75
CA ASN A 139 -5.49 16.31 -7.95
C ASN A 139 -5.59 14.81 -7.65
N ILE A 140 -6.34 14.11 -8.48
CA ILE A 140 -6.47 12.66 -8.37
C ILE A 140 -5.12 12.00 -8.66
N ILE A 141 -4.67 11.17 -7.71
CA ILE A 141 -3.47 10.35 -7.85
C ILE A 141 -3.79 8.87 -7.93
N ASP A 142 -4.98 8.47 -7.45
CA ASP A 142 -5.49 7.11 -7.66
C ASP A 142 -7.03 7.08 -7.62
N ILE A 143 -7.62 6.15 -8.38
CA ILE A 143 -9.07 5.91 -8.44
C ILE A 143 -9.31 4.41 -8.29
N PHE A 144 -10.17 4.06 -7.35
CA PHE A 144 -10.85 2.77 -7.27
C PHE A 144 -12.29 2.94 -7.71
N GLY A 145 -12.75 2.18 -8.68
CA GLY A 145 -14.08 2.35 -9.27
C GLY A 145 -14.09 3.29 -10.48
N LYS A 146 -15.23 3.86 -10.78
CA LYS A 146 -15.42 4.88 -11.82
C LYS A 146 -16.29 6.00 -11.30
N VAL A 147 -15.73 7.18 -11.19
CA VAL A 147 -16.44 8.37 -10.76
C VAL A 147 -17.53 8.74 -11.78
N GLY A 148 -18.76 8.97 -11.30
CA GLY A 148 -19.89 9.33 -12.14
C GLY A 148 -20.64 8.14 -12.76
N GLU A 149 -20.33 6.91 -12.33
CA GLU A 149 -21.05 5.69 -12.72
C GLU A 149 -21.72 5.05 -11.48
N ASP A 150 -22.95 4.61 -11.64
CA ASP A 150 -23.66 3.76 -10.70
C ASP A 150 -23.74 2.34 -11.31
N PRO A 151 -22.93 1.37 -10.81
CA PRO A 151 -22.98 0.00 -11.29
C PRO A 151 -24.19 -0.79 -10.75
N GLY A 152 -25.00 -0.18 -9.91
CA GLY A 152 -26.18 -0.76 -9.28
C GLY A 152 -25.88 -1.45 -7.94
N LEU A 153 -25.07 -2.49 -7.90
CA LEU A 153 -24.70 -3.19 -6.65
C LEU A 153 -23.19 -3.22 -6.42
N ALA A 154 -22.42 -3.40 -7.49
CA ALA A 154 -20.97 -3.49 -7.44
C ALA A 154 -20.37 -3.58 -8.85
N TRP A 155 -19.08 -3.32 -8.99
CA TRP A 155 -18.36 -3.63 -10.21
C TRP A 155 -17.94 -5.09 -10.26
N THR A 156 -17.81 -5.61 -11.48
CA THR A 156 -17.41 -7.00 -11.79
C THR A 156 -16.34 -7.01 -12.89
N ASP A 157 -15.86 -8.19 -13.22
CA ASP A 157 -14.97 -8.43 -14.35
C ASP A 157 -15.69 -8.48 -15.71
N ASP A 158 -17.00 -8.63 -15.71
CA ASP A 158 -17.85 -8.67 -16.91
C ASP A 158 -18.91 -7.60 -16.88
N VAL A 159 -18.58 -6.46 -17.42
CA VAL A 159 -19.48 -5.30 -17.55
C VAL A 159 -20.67 -5.56 -18.49
N THR A 160 -20.65 -6.63 -19.28
CA THR A 160 -21.77 -7.02 -20.15
C THR A 160 -22.75 -7.94 -19.45
N ALA A 161 -22.33 -8.60 -18.36
CA ALA A 161 -23.17 -9.52 -17.57
C ALA A 161 -24.01 -8.84 -16.50
N GLY A 162 -24.03 -7.51 -16.46
CA GLY A 162 -24.85 -6.76 -15.49
C GLY A 162 -24.31 -6.85 -14.06
N TYR A 163 -23.00 -6.70 -13.92
CA TYR A 163 -22.33 -6.63 -12.62
C TYR A 163 -22.51 -7.89 -11.77
N THR A 164 -22.18 -9.03 -12.35
CA THR A 164 -22.10 -10.30 -11.64
C THR A 164 -20.68 -10.60 -11.19
N ASP A 165 -20.54 -11.22 -10.02
CA ASP A 165 -19.26 -11.50 -9.40
C ASP A 165 -18.49 -12.62 -10.14
N ALA A 166 -17.18 -12.45 -10.31
CA ALA A 166 -16.28 -13.39 -10.97
C ALA A 166 -16.15 -14.75 -10.26
N ASN A 167 -16.49 -14.82 -8.98
CA ASN A 167 -16.45 -16.06 -8.21
C ASN A 167 -17.76 -16.86 -8.27
N GLY A 168 -18.67 -16.47 -9.18
CA GLY A 168 -19.99 -17.10 -9.31
C GLY A 168 -21.02 -16.59 -8.32
N GLY A 169 -20.69 -15.54 -7.56
CA GLY A 169 -21.61 -14.74 -6.78
C GLY A 169 -22.27 -13.66 -7.65
N THR A 170 -22.38 -12.45 -7.13
CA THR A 170 -23.04 -11.35 -7.83
C THR A 170 -22.20 -10.11 -8.05
N TRP A 171 -21.02 -9.98 -7.42
CA TRP A 171 -20.15 -8.79 -7.50
C TRP A 171 -18.72 -9.03 -7.04
N TRP A 172 -17.81 -8.14 -7.46
CA TRP A 172 -16.39 -8.16 -7.06
C TRP A 172 -16.06 -7.14 -5.96
N THR A 173 -16.66 -5.96 -6.00
CA THR A 173 -16.32 -4.85 -5.09
C THR A 173 -17.22 -4.78 -3.86
N LYS A 174 -18.11 -5.76 -3.68
CA LYS A 174 -18.99 -5.87 -2.53
C LYS A 174 -18.76 -7.18 -1.79
N ARG A 175 -18.60 -7.09 -0.46
CA ARG A 175 -18.30 -8.24 0.39
C ARG A 175 -17.03 -8.96 -0.01
N GLN A 176 -15.98 -8.17 -0.31
CA GLN A 176 -14.70 -8.65 -0.77
C GLN A 176 -13.56 -7.85 -0.13
N THR A 177 -12.40 -8.49 -0.01
CA THR A 177 -11.12 -7.85 0.17
C THR A 177 -10.37 -7.91 -1.14
N LEU A 178 -9.96 -6.76 -1.67
CA LEU A 178 -9.26 -6.63 -2.94
C LEU A 178 -7.86 -6.12 -2.70
N ILE A 179 -6.85 -6.92 -3.05
CA ILE A 179 -5.43 -6.58 -2.88
C ILE A 179 -4.85 -6.24 -4.24
N ARG A 180 -4.20 -5.09 -4.34
CA ARG A 180 -3.58 -4.65 -5.58
C ARG A 180 -2.40 -5.56 -5.95
N LYS A 181 -2.32 -5.95 -7.21
CA LYS A 181 -1.28 -6.85 -7.70
C LYS A 181 0.10 -6.20 -7.60
N PRO A 182 1.15 -6.94 -7.23
CA PRO A 182 2.51 -6.41 -7.09
C PRO A 182 3.06 -5.70 -8.34
N SER A 183 2.59 -6.10 -9.51
CA SER A 183 2.99 -5.52 -10.80
C SER A 183 2.43 -4.11 -11.05
N ILE A 184 1.43 -3.67 -10.27
CA ILE A 184 0.87 -2.32 -10.36
C ILE A 184 1.72 -1.37 -9.52
N LYS A 185 2.30 -0.38 -10.17
CA LYS A 185 3.36 0.48 -9.61
C LYS A 185 2.95 1.94 -9.46
N LYS A 186 1.70 2.26 -9.74
CA LYS A 186 1.13 3.61 -9.67
C LYS A 186 -0.39 3.57 -9.62
N GLY A 187 -0.99 4.64 -9.13
CA GLY A 187 -2.42 4.84 -9.17
C GLY A 187 -2.97 5.17 -10.56
N VAL A 188 -4.28 5.05 -10.69
CA VAL A 188 -5.06 5.47 -11.87
C VAL A 188 -5.42 6.95 -11.68
N THR A 189 -4.84 7.84 -12.49
CA THR A 189 -5.00 9.30 -12.33
C THR A 189 -6.11 9.89 -13.19
N GLN A 190 -6.72 9.10 -14.05
CA GLN A 190 -7.82 9.53 -14.93
C GLN A 190 -8.99 8.58 -14.78
N ASN A 191 -10.20 9.14 -14.75
CA ASN A 191 -11.42 8.35 -14.66
C ASN A 191 -11.47 7.31 -15.77
N PRO A 192 -11.55 6.00 -15.48
CA PRO A 192 -11.48 4.96 -16.47
C PRO A 192 -12.74 4.98 -17.37
N ILE A 193 -12.59 4.62 -18.64
CA ILE A 193 -13.75 4.40 -19.53
C ILE A 193 -14.57 3.24 -18.99
N LEU A 194 -13.88 2.22 -18.48
CA LEU A 194 -14.43 1.00 -17.93
C LEU A 194 -13.60 0.57 -16.72
N PHE A 195 -14.20 0.38 -15.56
CA PHE A 195 -13.53 -0.17 -14.40
C PHE A 195 -13.72 -1.69 -14.35
N ASN A 196 -12.62 -2.41 -14.46
CA ASN A 196 -12.57 -3.85 -14.22
C ASN A 196 -11.62 -4.13 -13.05
N PRO A 197 -12.14 -4.48 -11.87
CA PRO A 197 -11.30 -4.69 -10.67
C PRO A 197 -10.26 -5.80 -10.87
N THR A 198 -10.54 -6.82 -11.69
CA THR A 198 -9.61 -7.94 -11.89
C THR A 198 -8.36 -7.55 -12.68
N ALA A 199 -8.36 -6.40 -13.36
CA ALA A 199 -7.18 -5.93 -14.07
C ALA A 199 -6.03 -5.61 -13.10
N GLU A 200 -6.36 -5.00 -11.95
CA GLU A 200 -5.36 -4.51 -11.01
C GLU A 200 -5.39 -5.20 -9.63
N TYR A 201 -6.46 -5.89 -9.28
CA TYR A 201 -6.65 -6.48 -7.96
C TYR A 201 -6.84 -8.00 -8.02
N ASP A 202 -6.37 -8.66 -6.97
CA ASP A 202 -6.72 -10.03 -6.61
C ASP A 202 -7.78 -9.99 -5.50
N SER A 203 -8.76 -10.92 -5.56
CA SER A 203 -9.88 -10.95 -4.61
C SER A 203 -9.69 -12.00 -3.53
N LEU A 204 -9.96 -11.63 -2.28
CA LEU A 204 -10.11 -12.53 -1.15
C LEU A 204 -11.55 -12.48 -0.64
N PRO A 205 -12.01 -13.56 0.02
CA PRO A 205 -13.37 -13.62 0.58
C PRO A 205 -13.66 -12.50 1.57
N ASP A 206 -14.94 -12.16 1.74
CA ASP A 206 -15.43 -11.29 2.81
C ASP A 206 -14.82 -11.64 4.18
N GLN A 207 -14.55 -10.64 5.00
CA GLN A 207 -13.94 -10.76 6.33
C GLN A 207 -12.50 -11.33 6.33
N THR A 208 -11.78 -11.19 5.23
CA THR A 208 -10.36 -11.53 5.17
C THR A 208 -9.53 -10.27 5.38
N TYR A 209 -8.81 -10.20 6.52
CA TYR A 209 -8.02 -9.04 6.94
C TYR A 209 -6.54 -9.37 7.15
N SER A 210 -6.09 -10.54 6.68
CA SER A 210 -4.74 -11.06 6.96
C SER A 210 -3.63 -10.30 6.26
N GLU A 211 -3.95 -9.60 5.19
CA GLU A 211 -2.96 -8.86 4.38
C GLU A 211 -2.85 -7.37 4.78
N MET A 212 -3.79 -6.87 5.61
CA MET A 212 -3.77 -5.49 6.11
C MET A 212 -2.47 -5.18 6.86
N GLY A 213 -1.93 -4.02 6.60
CA GLY A 213 -0.69 -3.54 7.24
C GLY A 213 0.58 -3.89 6.46
N SER A 214 0.47 -4.44 5.23
CA SER A 214 1.63 -4.70 4.38
C SER A 214 1.25 -4.85 2.91
N HIS A 215 2.07 -4.34 2.01
CA HIS A 215 1.85 -4.51 0.57
C HIS A 215 3.14 -4.92 -0.14
N ASN A 216 3.02 -5.90 -1.05
CA ASN A 216 4.11 -6.29 -1.94
C ASN A 216 3.99 -5.53 -3.26
N CYS A 217 5.02 -4.79 -3.64
CA CYS A 217 5.07 -4.06 -4.90
C CYS A 217 6.42 -4.27 -5.60
N ASP A 218 6.38 -4.50 -6.91
CA ASP A 218 7.60 -4.56 -7.74
C ASP A 218 8.34 -3.20 -7.85
N CYS A 219 7.83 -2.16 -7.18
CA CYS A 219 8.50 -0.88 -7.03
C CYS A 219 9.72 -0.98 -6.14
N ILE A 220 9.60 -1.72 -5.06
CA ILE A 220 10.75 -2.02 -4.22
C ILE A 220 11.43 -3.21 -4.86
N THR A 221 12.31 -2.91 -5.81
CA THR A 221 13.35 -3.90 -6.10
C THR A 221 14.09 -4.10 -4.78
N THR A 222 14.07 -5.32 -4.27
CA THR A 222 14.98 -5.77 -3.21
C THR A 222 16.44 -5.81 -3.70
N SER A 223 16.78 -5.01 -4.70
CA SER A 223 18.14 -4.59 -4.88
C SER A 223 18.39 -3.63 -3.72
N ILE A 224 18.98 -4.17 -2.66
CA ILE A 224 19.83 -3.41 -1.77
C ILE A 224 20.65 -2.55 -2.71
N ASN A 225 20.29 -1.27 -2.86
CA ASN A 225 21.08 -0.32 -3.64
C ASN A 225 22.35 -0.01 -2.84
N ASN A 226 23.23 -1.00 -2.78
CA ASN A 226 24.58 -0.89 -2.24
C ASN A 226 25.47 0.01 -3.10
N LYS A 227 24.89 0.86 -3.96
CA LYS A 227 25.69 1.72 -4.84
C LYS A 227 26.61 2.69 -4.09
N ASP A 228 26.37 2.93 -2.80
CA ASP A 228 27.16 3.89 -2.02
C ASP A 228 27.95 3.27 -0.84
N VAL A 229 27.82 1.98 -0.55
CA VAL A 229 28.56 1.34 0.52
C VAL A 229 29.42 0.22 -0.06
N THR A 230 30.74 0.45 -0.09
CA THR A 230 31.69 -0.58 -0.48
C THR A 230 32.04 -1.41 0.74
N TYR A 231 31.66 -2.67 0.74
CA TYR A 231 32.00 -3.63 1.80
C TYR A 231 32.26 -5.02 1.23
N VAL A 232 32.96 -5.84 2.00
CA VAL A 232 33.23 -7.26 1.71
C VAL A 232 33.02 -8.07 2.97
N ILE A 233 32.33 -9.20 2.85
CA ILE A 233 32.16 -10.18 3.93
C ILE A 233 32.99 -11.41 3.59
N TYR A 234 33.99 -11.76 4.46
CA TYR A 234 34.84 -12.89 4.21
C TYR A 234 35.31 -13.57 5.51
N PRO A 235 35.58 -14.87 5.48
CA PRO A 235 35.18 -15.80 4.44
C PRO A 235 33.66 -15.97 4.41
N ASN A 236 33.08 -16.15 3.23
CA ASN A 236 31.70 -16.55 3.06
C ASN A 236 31.63 -17.44 1.80
N PRO A 237 31.41 -18.74 1.91
CA PRO A 237 31.14 -19.50 3.14
C PRO A 237 32.25 -19.46 4.20
N THR A 238 31.89 -19.69 5.46
CA THR A 238 32.78 -19.77 6.60
C THR A 238 32.57 -21.05 7.40
N PRO A 239 33.65 -21.72 7.91
CA PRO A 239 33.47 -22.90 8.74
C PRO A 239 32.84 -22.56 10.10
N LYS A 240 32.07 -23.51 10.65
CA LYS A 240 31.54 -23.42 12.01
C LYS A 240 32.68 -23.23 13.01
N GLY A 241 32.51 -22.32 13.95
CA GLY A 241 33.53 -21.97 14.96
C GLY A 241 34.61 -21.04 14.46
N GLY A 242 34.52 -20.57 13.22
CA GLY A 242 35.38 -19.54 12.69
C GLY A 242 34.91 -18.12 13.01
N SER A 243 35.41 -17.16 12.24
CA SER A 243 34.95 -15.77 12.31
C SER A 243 34.73 -15.21 10.91
N VAL A 244 33.77 -14.34 10.80
CA VAL A 244 33.47 -13.57 9.60
C VAL A 244 33.90 -12.14 9.82
N VAL A 245 34.66 -11.60 8.87
CA VAL A 245 35.13 -10.21 8.87
C VAL A 245 34.30 -9.41 7.87
N ILE A 246 33.81 -8.26 8.30
CA ILE A 246 33.17 -7.28 7.45
C ILE A 246 34.15 -6.13 7.26
N ASN A 247 34.68 -6.02 6.05
CA ASN A 247 35.54 -4.91 5.67
C ASN A 247 34.72 -3.86 4.90
N SER A 248 34.65 -2.65 5.42
CA SER A 248 33.90 -1.54 4.83
C SER A 248 34.69 -0.23 4.93
N LYS A 249 34.47 0.67 3.96
CA LYS A 249 34.98 2.05 4.02
C LYS A 249 34.14 2.91 4.99
N SER A 250 32.89 2.60 5.21
CA SER A 250 32.02 3.28 6.17
C SER A 250 32.13 2.63 7.54
N ALA A 251 32.10 3.42 8.61
CA ALA A 251 32.13 2.93 9.98
C ALA A 251 30.84 2.10 10.28
N ILE A 252 31.03 0.90 10.84
CA ILE A 252 29.96 -0.02 11.20
C ILE A 252 29.44 0.36 12.59
N SER A 253 28.13 0.61 12.69
CA SER A 253 27.43 0.88 13.95
C SER A 253 27.15 -0.41 14.72
N TYR A 254 26.55 -1.40 14.07
CA TYR A 254 26.30 -2.74 14.61
C TYR A 254 25.95 -3.73 13.49
N ILE A 255 25.95 -5.02 13.83
CA ILE A 255 25.65 -6.13 12.93
C ILE A 255 24.61 -7.01 13.61
N GLU A 256 23.64 -7.51 12.85
CA GLU A 256 22.66 -8.49 13.29
C GLU A 256 22.67 -9.70 12.36
N ILE A 257 22.58 -10.91 12.93
CA ILE A 257 22.45 -12.15 12.17
C ILE A 257 21.14 -12.83 12.56
N TYR A 258 20.40 -13.23 11.53
CA TYR A 258 19.10 -13.88 11.64
C TYR A 258 19.13 -15.25 10.99
N ASN A 259 18.40 -16.20 11.53
CA ASN A 259 18.12 -17.46 10.84
C ASN A 259 17.06 -17.24 9.75
N MET A 260 16.80 -18.28 8.94
CA MET A 260 15.88 -18.18 7.80
C MET A 260 14.39 -18.08 8.18
N ILE A 261 14.06 -18.23 9.47
CA ILE A 261 12.69 -17.97 10.00
C ILE A 261 12.56 -16.59 10.65
N GLY A 262 13.60 -15.73 10.52
CA GLY A 262 13.56 -14.36 11.01
C GLY A 262 13.96 -14.17 12.49
N GLU A 263 14.37 -15.22 13.19
CA GLU A 263 14.83 -15.10 14.58
C GLU A 263 16.24 -14.52 14.63
N LYS A 264 16.44 -13.49 15.45
CA LYS A 264 17.75 -12.83 15.64
C LYS A 264 18.63 -13.68 16.57
N ILE A 265 19.76 -14.13 16.04
CA ILE A 265 20.71 -14.99 16.74
C ILE A 265 21.87 -14.20 17.34
N ILE A 266 22.38 -13.20 16.63
CA ILE A 266 23.56 -12.40 17.01
C ILE A 266 23.22 -10.92 16.80
N SER A 267 23.69 -10.08 17.74
CA SER A 267 23.71 -8.62 17.61
C SER A 267 24.97 -8.07 18.25
N GLU A 268 25.89 -7.53 17.46
CA GLU A 268 27.21 -7.08 17.92
C GLU A 268 27.64 -5.76 17.29
N ARG A 269 28.46 -4.99 18.01
CA ARG A 269 29.06 -3.72 17.56
C ARG A 269 30.53 -3.91 17.16
N THR A 270 30.78 -4.85 16.27
CA THR A 270 32.13 -5.18 15.81
C THR A 270 32.08 -5.50 14.31
N SER A 271 33.22 -5.34 13.65
CA SER A 271 33.41 -5.78 12.25
C SER A 271 33.84 -7.25 12.13
N ILE A 272 34.00 -7.95 13.25
CA ILE A 272 34.39 -9.37 13.27
C ILE A 272 33.37 -10.13 14.12
N VAL A 273 32.67 -11.07 13.51
CA VAL A 273 31.62 -11.84 14.14
C VAL A 273 32.02 -13.30 14.27
N SER A 274 31.97 -13.85 15.49
CA SER A 274 32.21 -15.28 15.71
C SER A 274 31.03 -16.11 15.20
N THR A 275 31.33 -17.24 14.55
CA THR A 275 30.31 -18.18 14.07
C THR A 275 30.13 -19.39 15.00
N GLU A 276 30.70 -19.36 16.21
CA GLU A 276 30.70 -20.48 17.15
C GLU A 276 29.24 -20.91 17.54
N MET A 277 28.37 -19.95 17.72
CA MET A 277 26.96 -20.18 18.05
C MET A 277 26.09 -20.57 16.84
N LEU A 278 26.63 -20.47 15.61
CA LEU A 278 25.86 -20.74 14.41
C LEU A 278 26.00 -22.21 14.02
N LEU A 279 24.87 -22.83 13.67
CA LEU A 279 24.84 -24.17 13.08
C LEU A 279 25.13 -24.10 11.58
N LYS A 280 25.48 -25.22 10.97
CA LYS A 280 25.61 -25.30 9.50
C LYS A 280 24.29 -24.87 8.84
N GLY A 281 24.38 -23.98 7.88
CA GLY A 281 23.21 -23.46 7.18
C GLY A 281 23.37 -22.06 6.62
N ALA A 282 22.25 -21.51 6.13
CA ALA A 282 22.16 -20.16 5.62
C ALA A 282 21.57 -19.22 6.66
N TYR A 283 22.09 -18.02 6.74
CA TYR A 283 21.68 -16.95 7.62
C TYR A 283 21.56 -15.64 6.84
N LEU A 284 20.81 -14.68 7.36
CA LEU A 284 20.79 -13.29 6.90
C LEU A 284 21.65 -12.45 7.83
N ILE A 285 22.58 -11.69 7.28
CA ILE A 285 23.40 -10.71 8.01
C ILE A 285 22.97 -9.30 7.61
N ASN A 286 22.55 -8.49 8.56
CA ASN A 286 22.28 -7.07 8.42
C ASN A 286 23.45 -6.28 9.01
N ILE A 287 23.99 -5.32 8.27
CA ILE A 287 25.07 -4.44 8.69
C ILE A 287 24.53 -3.02 8.68
N TYR A 288 24.63 -2.36 9.82
CA TYR A 288 24.17 -0.98 10.01
C TYR A 288 25.40 -0.07 10.15
N PHE A 289 25.42 1.05 9.44
CA PHE A 289 26.52 2.00 9.42
C PHE A 289 26.18 3.25 10.23
N GLU A 290 27.21 3.97 10.70
CA GLU A 290 27.02 5.19 11.50
C GLU A 290 26.36 6.33 10.72
N ASP A 291 26.42 6.30 9.38
CA ASP A 291 25.74 7.26 8.49
C ASP A 291 24.24 6.97 8.29
N GLY A 292 23.68 6.01 9.04
CA GLY A 292 22.27 5.61 8.99
C GLY A 292 21.93 4.62 7.87
N LYS A 293 22.90 4.25 7.03
CA LYS A 293 22.71 3.25 5.98
C LYS A 293 22.73 1.84 6.56
N SER A 294 22.10 0.92 5.86
CA SER A 294 22.18 -0.50 6.18
C SER A 294 22.31 -1.34 4.92
N VAL A 295 22.90 -2.52 5.07
CA VAL A 295 23.01 -3.51 3.99
C VAL A 295 22.66 -4.89 4.53
N ARG A 296 22.09 -5.73 3.67
CA ARG A 296 21.76 -7.12 3.98
C ARG A 296 22.49 -8.06 3.03
N ASN A 297 22.97 -9.16 3.54
CA ASN A 297 23.62 -10.20 2.75
C ASN A 297 23.29 -11.60 3.29
N ARG A 298 23.59 -12.62 2.52
CA ARG A 298 23.50 -14.01 2.96
C ARG A 298 24.87 -14.49 3.47
N LEU A 299 24.86 -15.09 4.66
CA LEU A 299 26.00 -15.73 5.28
C LEU A 299 25.81 -17.24 5.25
N ILE A 300 26.80 -17.99 4.80
CA ILE A 300 26.78 -19.45 4.74
C ILE A 300 27.77 -19.99 5.76
N ILE A 301 27.30 -20.91 6.63
CA ILE A 301 28.11 -21.64 7.60
C ILE A 301 28.22 -23.09 7.13
N GLU A 302 29.49 -23.59 7.01
CA GLU A 302 29.81 -24.96 6.59
C GLU A 302 30.25 -25.88 7.73
#